data_581b4d45b6a23aefaf477adf976c2833
#
_entry.id   581b4d45b6a23aefaf477adf976c2833
#
_cell.length_a   1.000
_cell.length_b   1.000
_cell.length_c   1.000
_cell.angle_alpha   90.00
_cell.angle_beta   90.00
_cell.angle_gamma   90.00
#
_symmetry.space_group_name_H-M   'P 1'
#
loop_
_entity.id
_entity.type
_entity.pdbx_description
1 polymer ?
#
loop_
_entity_poly.entity_id
_entity_poly.type
_entity_poly.pdbx_seq_one_letter_code
_entity_poly.pdbx_strand_id
1 'polypeptide(L)'
;LREGENVIEHYLCKSRASMKSRNGKTYLSLKLQDKTGIVDAKVWDMNKDIQSFQENDFIKVDAFVTTFNNELQLNVKRIRRSREGEYDPADFIPSTDKNIDEMYTQLLAYIKTIQSPYIKKLLEEIFLRHPVISKDFKYHSAAKTMHHSFRGGLVEHTLSVTQICDFMAPRYEFVDRDILVACAMLHDVG
;
A
#
# COMPACT_ATOMS: atom_id res chain seq x y z
N LEU A 1 -7.18 -17.43 0.39
CA LEU A 1 -8.41 -17.86 1.08
C LEU A 1 -9.26 -18.69 0.13
N ARG A 2 -9.89 -19.77 0.65
CA ARG A 2 -10.87 -20.60 -0.08
C ARG A 2 -12.11 -20.74 0.76
N GLU A 3 -13.27 -20.77 0.11
CA GLU A 3 -14.55 -20.98 0.79
C GLU A 3 -14.55 -22.32 1.56
N GLY A 4 -15.06 -22.29 2.78
CA GLY A 4 -15.13 -23.47 3.66
C GLY A 4 -13.89 -23.73 4.53
N GLU A 5 -12.81 -22.93 4.38
CA GLU A 5 -11.62 -23.05 5.21
C GLU A 5 -11.79 -22.37 6.58
N ASN A 6 -11.16 -22.95 7.62
CA ASN A 6 -10.86 -22.23 8.85
C ASN A 6 -9.47 -21.61 8.74
N VAL A 7 -9.35 -20.34 9.07
CA VAL A 7 -8.10 -19.59 9.03
C VAL A 7 -7.78 -19.01 10.38
N ILE A 8 -6.50 -19.12 10.80
CA ILE A 8 -5.96 -18.48 11.99
C ILE A 8 -4.74 -17.71 11.54
N GLU A 9 -4.94 -16.42 11.23
CA GLU A 9 -3.91 -15.60 10.62
C GLU A 9 -3.87 -14.20 11.23
N HIS A 10 -2.78 -13.49 10.95
CA HIS A 10 -2.60 -12.10 11.33
C HIS A 10 -3.09 -11.19 10.22
N TYR A 11 -3.72 -10.08 10.59
CA TYR A 11 -4.22 -9.05 9.67
C TYR A 11 -4.00 -7.65 10.25
N LEU A 12 -3.82 -6.67 9.37
CA LEU A 12 -3.94 -5.26 9.71
C LEU A 12 -5.42 -4.85 9.63
N CYS A 13 -5.98 -4.35 10.72
CA CYS A 13 -7.35 -3.82 10.75
C CYS A 13 -7.43 -2.46 10.06
N LYS A 14 -7.86 -2.39 8.81
CA LYS A 14 -7.96 -1.12 8.05
C LYS A 14 -9.19 -0.30 8.42
N SER A 15 -10.31 -0.96 8.73
CA SER A 15 -11.49 -0.29 9.24
C SER A 15 -12.28 -1.17 10.20
N ARG A 16 -12.99 -0.52 11.12
CA ARG A 16 -13.82 -1.16 12.14
C ARG A 16 -15.10 -0.34 12.35
N ALA A 17 -16.23 -0.88 11.95
CA ALA A 17 -17.52 -0.24 12.11
C ALA A 17 -18.51 -1.13 12.88
N SER A 18 -19.25 -0.55 13.81
CA SER A 18 -20.37 -1.22 14.48
C SER A 18 -21.64 -1.02 13.65
N MET A 19 -22.28 -2.11 13.25
CA MET A 19 -23.45 -2.12 12.37
C MET A 19 -24.60 -2.88 13.00
N LYS A 20 -25.83 -2.60 12.57
CA LYS A 20 -27.02 -3.34 12.96
C LYS A 20 -27.50 -4.21 11.82
N SER A 21 -27.76 -5.48 12.10
CA SER A 21 -28.39 -6.41 11.17
C SER A 21 -29.87 -6.09 10.98
N ARG A 22 -30.51 -6.70 9.97
CA ARG A 22 -31.96 -6.57 9.74
C ARG A 22 -32.79 -6.98 10.96
N ASN A 23 -32.29 -7.90 11.78
CA ASN A 23 -32.92 -8.38 13.00
C ASN A 23 -32.58 -7.53 14.24
N GLY A 24 -31.97 -6.34 14.07
CA GLY A 24 -31.59 -5.45 15.15
C GLY A 24 -30.34 -5.85 15.94
N LYS A 25 -29.71 -7.02 15.68
CA LYS A 25 -28.50 -7.47 16.35
C LYS A 25 -27.30 -6.66 15.90
N THR A 26 -26.52 -6.16 16.84
CA THR A 26 -25.27 -5.44 16.55
C THR A 26 -24.17 -6.42 16.19
N TYR A 27 -23.39 -6.10 15.15
CA TYR A 27 -22.22 -6.83 14.73
C TYR A 27 -21.07 -5.87 14.34
N LEU A 28 -19.82 -6.34 14.32
CA LEU A 28 -18.72 -5.57 13.75
C LEU A 28 -18.50 -5.93 12.28
N SER A 29 -18.36 -4.91 11.47
CA SER A 29 -17.89 -4.99 10.09
C SER A 29 -16.45 -4.52 10.06
N LEU A 30 -15.55 -5.35 9.57
CA LEU A 30 -14.12 -5.08 9.51
C LEU A 30 -13.65 -5.18 8.06
N LYS A 31 -12.62 -4.37 7.73
CA LYS A 31 -11.77 -4.59 6.56
C LYS A 31 -10.40 -4.98 7.04
N LEU A 32 -9.99 -6.19 6.70
CA LEU A 32 -8.73 -6.80 7.14
C LEU A 32 -7.78 -6.90 5.95
N GLN A 33 -6.53 -6.51 6.15
CA GLN A 33 -5.51 -6.45 5.10
C GLN A 33 -4.34 -7.35 5.43
N ASP A 34 -3.85 -8.06 4.41
CA ASP A 34 -2.55 -8.70 4.36
C ASP A 34 -1.81 -8.35 3.06
N LYS A 35 -0.67 -8.99 2.77
CA LYS A 35 0.10 -8.79 1.54
C LYS A 35 -0.65 -9.16 0.25
N THR A 36 -1.72 -9.94 0.34
CA THR A 36 -2.53 -10.39 -0.81
C THR A 36 -3.67 -9.46 -1.13
N GLY A 37 -4.03 -8.55 -0.22
CA GLY A 37 -5.09 -7.57 -0.40
C GLY A 37 -5.95 -7.35 0.83
N ILE A 38 -7.20 -6.93 0.59
CA ILE A 38 -8.18 -6.62 1.63
C ILE A 38 -9.33 -7.63 1.55
N VAL A 39 -9.76 -8.12 2.70
CA VAL A 39 -10.93 -9.01 2.85
C VAL A 39 -11.94 -8.40 3.82
N ASP A 40 -13.23 -8.53 3.51
CA ASP A 40 -14.30 -8.18 4.43
C ASP A 40 -14.43 -9.24 5.53
N ALA A 41 -14.63 -8.79 6.77
CA ALA A 41 -14.84 -9.68 7.90
C ALA A 41 -16.01 -9.22 8.76
N LYS A 42 -16.75 -10.17 9.31
CA LYS A 42 -17.90 -9.94 10.18
C LYS A 42 -17.74 -10.66 11.50
N VAL A 43 -17.98 -9.94 12.59
CA VAL A 43 -18.04 -10.48 13.95
C VAL A 43 -19.50 -10.42 14.41
N TRP A 44 -20.18 -11.55 14.35
CA TRP A 44 -21.63 -11.63 14.67
C TRP A 44 -21.91 -11.70 16.17
N ASP A 45 -20.98 -12.27 16.94
CA ASP A 45 -21.10 -12.45 18.38
C ASP A 45 -19.98 -11.74 19.10
N MET A 46 -20.35 -10.71 19.86
CA MET A 46 -19.44 -9.92 20.70
C MET A 46 -19.27 -10.64 22.06
N ASN A 47 -18.60 -11.77 22.05
CA ASN A 47 -18.29 -12.54 23.24
C ASN A 47 -16.89 -12.15 23.80
N LYS A 48 -16.49 -12.76 24.92
CA LYS A 48 -15.18 -12.53 25.57
C LYS A 48 -13.96 -12.97 24.74
N ASP A 49 -14.18 -13.73 23.65
CA ASP A 49 -13.12 -14.13 22.72
C ASP A 49 -12.77 -13.03 21.72
N ILE A 50 -13.54 -11.94 21.72
CA ILE A 50 -13.29 -10.73 20.92
C ILE A 50 -12.64 -9.68 21.84
N GLN A 51 -11.31 -9.62 21.84
CA GLN A 51 -10.55 -8.62 22.59
C GLN A 51 -10.70 -7.23 21.97
N SER A 52 -10.47 -6.19 22.78
CA SER A 52 -10.49 -4.80 22.30
C SER A 52 -9.31 -4.53 21.36
N PHE A 53 -9.61 -3.95 20.21
CA PHE A 53 -8.64 -3.48 19.20
C PHE A 53 -9.18 -2.24 18.50
N GLN A 54 -8.31 -1.52 17.80
CA GLN A 54 -8.64 -0.31 17.04
C GLN A 54 -8.26 -0.44 15.57
N GLU A 55 -8.65 0.54 14.76
CA GLU A 55 -8.15 0.68 13.39
C GLU A 55 -6.64 0.88 13.41
N ASN A 56 -5.97 0.28 12.45
CA ASN A 56 -4.52 0.17 12.30
C ASN A 56 -3.81 -0.71 13.34
N ASP A 57 -4.54 -1.43 14.19
CA ASP A 57 -3.94 -2.51 14.99
C ASP A 57 -3.66 -3.75 14.13
N PHE A 58 -2.56 -4.42 14.44
CA PHE A 58 -2.32 -5.80 13.97
C PHE A 58 -3.06 -6.76 14.88
N ILE A 59 -3.90 -7.58 14.30
CA ILE A 59 -4.78 -8.51 15.03
C ILE A 59 -4.61 -9.94 14.53
N LYS A 60 -4.67 -10.90 15.43
CA LYS A 60 -4.78 -12.31 15.10
C LYS A 60 -6.24 -12.71 15.12
N VAL A 61 -6.69 -13.26 14.00
CA VAL A 61 -8.08 -13.61 13.74
C VAL A 61 -8.21 -15.10 13.53
N ASP A 62 -9.17 -15.72 14.23
CA ASP A 62 -9.67 -17.07 13.95
C ASP A 62 -11.04 -16.92 13.30
N ALA A 63 -11.16 -17.36 12.06
CA ALA A 63 -12.35 -17.16 11.26
C ALA A 63 -12.63 -18.32 10.31
N PHE A 64 -13.88 -18.42 9.89
CA PHE A 64 -14.33 -19.31 8.84
C PHE A 64 -14.56 -18.51 7.55
N VAL A 65 -14.05 -19.00 6.43
CA VAL A 65 -14.19 -18.35 5.12
C VAL A 65 -15.55 -18.69 4.53
N THR A 66 -16.34 -17.67 4.21
CA THR A 66 -17.64 -17.79 3.55
C THR A 66 -17.67 -16.95 2.28
N THR A 67 -18.64 -17.18 1.41
CA THR A 67 -18.90 -16.33 0.24
C THR A 67 -20.18 -15.52 0.48
N PHE A 68 -20.11 -14.22 0.22
CA PHE A 68 -21.27 -13.33 0.24
C PHE A 68 -21.20 -12.40 -0.97
N ASN A 69 -22.28 -12.35 -1.77
CA ASN A 69 -22.35 -11.59 -3.05
C ASN A 69 -21.18 -11.89 -4.01
N ASN A 70 -20.78 -13.15 -4.12
CA ASN A 70 -19.64 -13.63 -4.93
C ASN A 70 -18.26 -13.13 -4.47
N GLU A 71 -18.16 -12.55 -3.28
CA GLU A 71 -16.88 -12.16 -2.67
C GLU A 71 -16.61 -13.00 -1.42
N LEU A 72 -15.32 -13.32 -1.21
CA LEU A 72 -14.90 -14.02 0.00
C LEU A 72 -15.03 -13.10 1.20
N GLN A 73 -15.57 -13.64 2.29
CA GLN A 73 -15.77 -12.93 3.55
C GLN A 73 -15.34 -13.82 4.73
N LEU A 74 -14.74 -13.21 5.75
CA LEU A 74 -14.38 -13.90 6.99
C LEU A 74 -15.51 -13.79 8.01
N ASN A 75 -16.00 -14.94 8.47
CA ASN A 75 -16.89 -15.04 9.63
C ASN A 75 -16.05 -15.29 10.86
N VAL A 76 -15.84 -14.25 11.66
CA VAL A 76 -14.85 -14.21 12.74
C VAL A 76 -15.42 -14.80 14.02
N LYS A 77 -14.65 -15.72 14.62
CA LYS A 77 -14.96 -16.38 15.89
C LYS A 77 -14.17 -15.76 17.05
N ARG A 78 -12.89 -15.44 16.82
CA ARG A 78 -11.98 -14.90 17.84
C ARG A 78 -11.12 -13.81 17.26
N ILE A 79 -10.84 -12.81 18.09
CA ILE A 79 -9.89 -11.72 17.75
C ILE A 79 -9.07 -11.42 19.01
N ARG A 80 -7.78 -11.26 18.81
CA ARG A 80 -6.88 -10.63 19.78
C ARG A 80 -5.88 -9.72 19.07
N ARG A 81 -5.30 -8.79 19.81
CA ARG A 81 -4.13 -8.07 19.30
C ARG A 81 -2.96 -9.02 19.07
N SER A 82 -2.25 -8.82 17.98
CA SER A 82 -1.00 -9.53 17.73
C SER A 82 0.09 -9.01 18.67
N ARG A 83 0.96 -9.90 19.13
CA ARG A 83 2.09 -9.55 19.98
C ARG A 83 3.29 -9.20 19.10
N GLU A 84 4.16 -8.38 19.62
CA GLU A 84 5.44 -8.08 18.97
C GLU A 84 6.24 -9.37 18.73
N GLY A 85 6.77 -9.54 17.52
CA GLY A 85 7.48 -10.76 17.11
C GLY A 85 6.61 -11.91 16.60
N GLU A 86 5.27 -11.82 16.65
CA GLU A 86 4.37 -12.83 16.06
C GLU A 86 4.11 -12.59 14.57
N TYR A 87 4.48 -11.44 14.03
CA TYR A 87 4.23 -11.03 12.66
C TYR A 87 5.33 -10.07 12.19
N ASP A 88 5.53 -9.99 10.88
CA ASP A 88 6.33 -8.94 10.25
C ASP A 88 5.38 -7.89 9.66
N PRO A 89 5.45 -6.61 10.07
CA PRO A 89 4.62 -5.54 9.50
C PRO A 89 4.70 -5.44 7.97
N ALA A 90 5.82 -5.83 7.38
CA ALA A 90 6.00 -5.83 5.93
C ALA A 90 5.07 -6.83 5.21
N ASP A 91 4.61 -7.88 5.88
CA ASP A 91 3.67 -8.87 5.33
C ASP A 91 2.23 -8.35 5.21
N PHE A 92 1.94 -7.16 5.73
CA PHE A 92 0.58 -6.59 5.72
C PHE A 92 0.42 -5.41 4.76
N ILE A 93 1.51 -5.01 4.13
CA ILE A 93 1.49 -3.97 3.11
C ILE A 93 1.51 -4.68 1.77
N PRO A 94 0.44 -4.56 0.94
CA PRO A 94 0.47 -5.07 -0.41
C PRO A 94 1.73 -4.57 -1.13
N SER A 95 2.33 -5.40 -1.93
CA SER A 95 3.47 -5.01 -2.78
C SER A 95 2.99 -4.86 -4.22
N THR A 96 3.65 -4.02 -5.00
CA THR A 96 3.43 -4.02 -6.45
C THR A 96 3.80 -5.38 -7.04
N ASP A 97 3.04 -5.82 -8.05
CA ASP A 97 3.39 -7.01 -8.84
C ASP A 97 4.59 -6.79 -9.77
N LYS A 98 5.01 -5.52 -9.92
CA LYS A 98 6.15 -5.13 -10.76
C LYS A 98 7.46 -5.23 -10.00
N ASN A 99 8.54 -5.45 -10.72
CA ASN A 99 9.89 -5.47 -10.14
C ASN A 99 10.31 -4.05 -9.72
N ILE A 100 10.40 -3.83 -8.42
CA ILE A 100 10.74 -2.52 -7.82
C ILE A 100 12.14 -2.04 -8.27
N ASP A 101 13.12 -2.93 -8.35
CA ASP A 101 14.48 -2.56 -8.73
C ASP A 101 14.58 -2.21 -10.22
N GLU A 102 13.81 -2.86 -11.07
CA GLU A 102 13.70 -2.49 -12.49
C GLU A 102 13.03 -1.14 -12.67
N MET A 103 11.93 -0.87 -11.97
CA MET A 103 11.26 0.44 -12.01
C MET A 103 12.18 1.55 -11.53
N TYR A 104 12.91 1.33 -10.44
CA TYR A 104 13.87 2.31 -9.95
C TYR A 104 15.01 2.55 -10.94
N THR A 105 15.52 1.50 -11.58
CA THR A 105 16.54 1.60 -12.63
C THR A 105 16.03 2.40 -13.83
N GLN A 106 14.79 2.20 -14.25
CA GLN A 106 14.15 2.99 -15.29
C GLN A 106 14.01 4.46 -14.89
N LEU A 107 13.62 4.73 -13.63
CA LEU A 107 13.55 6.11 -13.12
C LEU A 107 14.93 6.79 -13.15
N LEU A 108 15.98 6.09 -12.70
CA LEU A 108 17.35 6.62 -12.74
C LEU A 108 17.87 6.85 -14.16
N ALA A 109 17.36 6.11 -15.16
CA ALA A 109 17.75 6.33 -16.55
C ALA A 109 17.33 7.73 -17.05
N TYR A 110 16.22 8.30 -16.55
CA TYR A 110 15.82 9.68 -16.88
C TYR A 110 16.84 10.71 -16.44
N ILE A 111 17.53 10.52 -15.31
CA ILE A 111 18.61 11.44 -14.85
C ILE A 111 19.70 11.58 -15.90
N LYS A 112 20.04 10.48 -16.61
CA LYS A 112 21.06 10.49 -17.66
C LYS A 112 20.65 11.31 -18.87
N THR A 113 19.35 11.48 -19.12
CA THR A 113 18.81 12.23 -20.27
C THR A 113 18.72 13.74 -20.01
N ILE A 114 18.89 14.19 -18.77
CA ILE A 114 18.86 15.61 -18.39
C ILE A 114 20.08 16.32 -18.96
N GLN A 115 19.85 17.43 -19.67
CA GLN A 115 20.89 18.25 -20.30
C GLN A 115 21.46 19.30 -19.35
N SER A 116 20.61 19.89 -18.48
CA SER A 116 21.02 20.87 -17.48
C SER A 116 21.93 20.25 -16.43
N PRO A 117 23.21 20.69 -16.30
CA PRO A 117 24.14 20.11 -15.34
C PRO A 117 23.71 20.34 -13.89
N TYR A 118 22.99 21.43 -13.62
CA TYR A 118 22.50 21.75 -12.28
C TYR A 118 21.36 20.84 -11.84
N ILE A 119 20.38 20.66 -12.74
CA ILE A 119 19.23 19.77 -12.50
C ILE A 119 19.71 18.33 -12.38
N LYS A 120 20.59 17.89 -13.27
CA LYS A 120 21.17 16.56 -13.24
C LYS A 120 21.87 16.28 -11.90
N LYS A 121 22.73 17.21 -11.47
CA LYS A 121 23.44 17.12 -10.20
C LYS A 121 22.48 17.02 -9.01
N LEU A 122 21.42 17.83 -9.00
CA LEU A 122 20.39 17.78 -7.95
C LEU A 122 19.74 16.40 -7.88
N LEU A 123 19.30 15.85 -9.01
CA LEU A 123 18.66 14.52 -9.04
C LEU A 123 19.64 13.40 -8.65
N GLU A 124 20.91 13.49 -9.09
CA GLU A 124 21.94 12.53 -8.69
C GLU A 124 22.18 12.55 -7.18
N GLU A 125 22.26 13.72 -6.54
CA GLU A 125 22.42 13.83 -5.10
C GLU A 125 21.25 13.19 -4.36
N ILE A 126 20.02 13.44 -4.79
CA ILE A 126 18.81 12.93 -4.14
C ILE A 126 18.66 11.43 -4.34
N PHE A 127 18.68 10.94 -5.58
CA PHE A 127 18.31 9.55 -5.89
C PHE A 127 19.48 8.57 -5.87
N LEU A 128 20.72 9.03 -6.05
CA LEU A 128 21.90 8.13 -6.09
C LEU A 128 22.76 8.20 -4.84
N ARG A 129 22.92 9.40 -4.25
CA ARG A 129 23.88 9.61 -3.17
C ARG A 129 23.28 9.73 -1.79
N HIS A 130 21.99 10.14 -1.68
CA HIS A 130 21.36 10.27 -0.38
C HIS A 130 20.92 8.87 0.14
N PRO A 131 21.59 8.34 1.20
CA PRO A 131 21.45 6.92 1.57
C PRO A 131 20.06 6.55 2.07
N VAL A 132 19.37 7.50 2.70
CA VAL A 132 18.00 7.29 3.23
C VAL A 132 17.00 7.33 2.07
N ILE A 133 17.02 8.40 1.26
CA ILE A 133 16.07 8.57 0.16
C ILE A 133 16.18 7.41 -0.84
N SER A 134 17.38 7.05 -1.28
CA SER A 134 17.58 5.99 -2.27
C SER A 134 17.04 4.62 -1.82
N LYS A 135 17.07 4.33 -0.52
CA LYS A 135 16.55 3.09 0.05
C LYS A 135 15.05 3.19 0.31
N ASP A 136 14.63 4.24 1.01
CA ASP A 136 13.25 4.38 1.47
C ASP A 136 12.30 4.63 0.32
N PHE A 137 12.69 5.45 -0.66
CA PHE A 137 11.90 5.75 -1.86
C PHE A 137 11.47 4.50 -2.63
N LYS A 138 12.34 3.49 -2.71
CA LYS A 138 12.03 2.21 -3.38
C LYS A 138 10.87 1.46 -2.72
N TYR A 139 10.77 1.53 -1.41
CA TYR A 139 9.87 0.65 -0.65
C TYR A 139 8.68 1.38 -0.02
N HIS A 140 8.66 2.72 -0.08
CA HIS A 140 7.52 3.49 0.40
C HIS A 140 6.29 3.35 -0.49
N SER A 141 5.13 3.55 0.12
CA SER A 141 3.85 3.71 -0.58
C SER A 141 3.62 5.18 -0.93
N ALA A 142 3.03 5.46 -2.08
CA ALA A 142 2.72 6.83 -2.50
C ALA A 142 1.55 7.47 -1.74
N ALA A 143 0.74 6.70 -1.01
CA ALA A 143 -0.42 7.23 -0.30
C ALA A 143 -0.80 6.41 0.93
N LYS A 144 -1.44 7.08 1.92
CA LYS A 144 -1.94 6.42 3.13
C LYS A 144 -3.27 5.66 2.94
N THR A 145 -4.09 5.98 1.94
CA THR A 145 -5.50 5.52 1.90
C THR A 145 -6.07 5.09 0.56
N MET A 146 -5.49 5.46 -0.60
CA MET A 146 -6.03 5.11 -1.93
C MET A 146 -4.90 4.75 -2.89
N HIS A 147 -5.04 4.85 -4.19
CA HIS A 147 -4.11 4.39 -5.22
C HIS A 147 -2.61 4.41 -4.82
N HIS A 148 -1.90 3.31 -5.10
CA HIS A 148 -0.47 3.10 -4.76
C HIS A 148 -0.12 3.00 -3.26
N SER A 149 -1.08 2.66 -2.39
CA SER A 149 -0.84 2.40 -0.96
C SER A 149 -0.20 1.03 -0.69
N PHE A 150 0.73 0.61 -1.54
CA PHE A 150 1.45 -0.66 -1.46
C PHE A 150 2.96 -0.44 -1.54
N ARG A 151 3.74 -1.42 -1.08
CA ARG A 151 5.20 -1.37 -1.12
C ARG A 151 5.70 -1.23 -2.56
N GLY A 152 6.54 -0.23 -2.82
CA GLY A 152 6.98 0.14 -4.18
C GLY A 152 6.00 1.03 -4.94
N GLY A 153 4.86 1.41 -4.32
CA GLY A 153 3.88 2.28 -4.95
C GLY A 153 4.42 3.66 -5.28
N LEU A 154 5.31 4.21 -4.44
CA LEU A 154 5.92 5.50 -4.68
C LEU A 154 6.80 5.50 -5.94
N VAL A 155 7.66 4.51 -6.10
CA VAL A 155 8.51 4.41 -7.31
C VAL A 155 7.67 4.14 -8.56
N GLU A 156 6.63 3.30 -8.46
CA GLU A 156 5.73 3.02 -9.58
C GLU A 156 4.96 4.27 -10.01
N HIS A 157 4.41 5.02 -9.07
CA HIS A 157 3.72 6.28 -9.33
C HIS A 157 4.65 7.31 -9.96
N THR A 158 5.79 7.57 -9.33
CA THR A 158 6.77 8.56 -9.82
C THR A 158 7.30 8.20 -11.20
N LEU A 159 7.59 6.92 -11.47
CA LEU A 159 7.99 6.48 -12.80
C LEU A 159 6.89 6.75 -13.85
N SER A 160 5.65 6.42 -13.53
CA SER A 160 4.51 6.63 -14.43
C SER A 160 4.30 8.12 -14.76
N VAL A 161 4.34 8.98 -13.73
CA VAL A 161 4.23 10.44 -13.92
C VAL A 161 5.40 10.97 -14.75
N THR A 162 6.63 10.52 -14.48
CA THR A 162 7.83 10.91 -15.24
C THR A 162 7.73 10.52 -16.70
N GLN A 163 7.25 9.31 -16.99
CA GLN A 163 7.04 8.83 -18.38
C GLN A 163 6.02 9.68 -19.12
N ILE A 164 4.91 10.03 -18.48
CA ILE A 164 3.88 10.89 -19.06
C ILE A 164 4.44 12.29 -19.33
N CYS A 165 5.14 12.89 -18.38
CA CYS A 165 5.75 14.20 -18.50
C CYS A 165 6.79 14.23 -19.63
N ASP A 166 7.65 13.24 -19.72
CA ASP A 166 8.64 13.10 -20.78
C ASP A 166 7.99 12.99 -22.18
N PHE A 167 6.93 12.18 -22.28
CA PHE A 167 6.17 12.02 -23.51
C PHE A 167 5.44 13.32 -23.92
N MET A 168 4.98 14.12 -22.96
CA MET A 168 4.26 15.36 -23.22
C MET A 168 5.17 16.54 -23.56
N ALA A 169 6.36 16.61 -22.95
CA ALA A 169 7.28 17.76 -23.09
C ALA A 169 7.51 18.23 -24.53
N PRO A 170 7.80 17.37 -25.52
CA PRO A 170 8.05 17.83 -26.92
C PRO A 170 6.84 18.43 -27.62
N ARG A 171 5.64 18.34 -27.04
CA ARG A 171 4.40 18.85 -27.62
C ARG A 171 4.11 20.31 -27.24
N TYR A 172 4.87 20.83 -26.28
CA TYR A 172 4.68 22.18 -25.75
C TYR A 172 5.99 22.95 -25.83
N GLU A 173 6.16 23.79 -26.83
CA GLU A 173 7.39 24.55 -27.11
C GLU A 173 7.86 25.45 -25.98
N PHE A 174 6.93 25.88 -25.09
CA PHE A 174 7.25 26.73 -23.93
C PHE A 174 7.63 25.94 -22.67
N VAL A 175 7.63 24.60 -22.71
CA VAL A 175 7.95 23.76 -21.57
C VAL A 175 9.40 23.33 -21.66
N ASP A 176 10.18 23.65 -20.62
CA ASP A 176 11.50 23.08 -20.43
C ASP A 176 11.36 21.62 -19.96
N ARG A 177 11.81 20.69 -20.82
CA ARG A 177 11.73 19.24 -20.56
C ARG A 177 12.48 18.84 -19.30
N ASP A 178 13.68 19.41 -19.08
CA ASP A 178 14.51 19.03 -17.92
C ASP A 178 13.84 19.44 -16.62
N ILE A 179 13.23 20.62 -16.58
CA ILE A 179 12.45 21.09 -15.42
C ILE A 179 11.23 20.20 -15.23
N LEU A 180 10.45 19.91 -16.28
CA LEU A 180 9.24 19.10 -16.19
C LEU A 180 9.52 17.68 -15.66
N VAL A 181 10.55 17.02 -16.21
CA VAL A 181 10.98 15.68 -15.78
C VAL A 181 11.50 15.72 -14.34
N ALA A 182 12.29 16.73 -13.98
CA ALA A 182 12.78 16.87 -12.60
C ALA A 182 11.63 17.08 -11.60
N CYS A 183 10.68 17.94 -11.93
CA CYS A 183 9.48 18.13 -11.09
C CYS A 183 8.69 16.84 -10.96
N ALA A 184 8.50 16.09 -12.05
CA ALA A 184 7.85 14.79 -12.02
C ALA A 184 8.55 13.77 -11.12
N MET A 185 9.89 13.76 -11.10
CA MET A 185 10.68 12.89 -10.22
C MET A 185 10.64 13.31 -8.75
N LEU A 186 10.47 14.59 -8.46
CA LEU A 186 10.62 15.15 -7.12
C LEU A 186 9.29 15.42 -6.39
N HIS A 187 8.14 15.40 -7.08
CA HIS A 187 6.88 15.92 -6.53
C HIS A 187 6.41 15.23 -5.25
N ASP A 188 6.80 13.97 -5.03
CA ASP A 188 6.42 13.17 -3.86
C ASP A 188 7.63 12.71 -3.01
N VAL A 189 8.78 13.38 -3.11
CA VAL A 189 10.00 13.00 -2.35
C VAL A 189 9.98 13.49 -0.91
N GLY A 190 9.08 14.42 -0.53
CA GLY A 190 9.04 15.06 0.78
C GLY A 190 7.94 14.62 1.72
#